data_46cb8b09e5a9dccefe16cb2a4ca5ffe5
#
_entry.id   46cb8b09e5a9dccefe16cb2a4ca5ffe5
#
_cell.length_a   1.000
_cell.length_b   1.000
_cell.length_c   1.000
_cell.angle_alpha   90.00
_cell.angle_beta   90.00
_cell.angle_gamma   90.00
#
_symmetry.space_group_name_H-M   'P 1'
#
loop_
_entity.id
_entity.type
_entity.pdbx_description
1 polymer ?
#
loop_
_entity_poly.entity_id
_entity_poly.type
_entity_poly.pdbx_seq_one_letter_code
_entity_poly.pdbx_strand_id
1 'polypeptide(L)'
;MLPAKRITALLSMVAIFVFMAFPALAAELSVKENRTRSGIVNVAVPYISGSTGGKQIDKMVNRAVLSYVNSQMKQVLSRQETEAFESTHPEPRELNDMLHYNADLVKYTDKKIVDKNTEGRVTASWYVQNEYEVKTAKDTFYSVILKTKTYTGGSANVIVWKAMNFDLKDGHLMELKELFDAEADYAARLQTLIGYQKKGRARLIRHIKGKNVPEPAPVSITGQENFYVDNHYNLGIILYSETSGAKPAPVGGDSAKTEESPETNVTDGSNQSDVNRQSETRQMEVFDISLNDFADLIRL
;
A
#
# COMPACT_ATOMS: atom_id res chain seq x y z
N MET A 1 -7.89 59.16 -38.24
CA MET A 1 -7.41 57.96 -38.95
C MET A 1 -6.09 57.53 -38.29
N LEU A 2 -6.10 56.45 -37.57
CA LEU A 2 -4.85 55.86 -36.99
C LEU A 2 -4.07 55.16 -38.10
N PRO A 3 -2.78 55.35 -38.21
CA PRO A 3 -1.98 54.76 -39.29
C PRO A 3 -1.97 53.22 -39.16
N ALA A 4 -2.18 52.53 -40.26
CA ALA A 4 -2.34 51.06 -40.37
C ALA A 4 -1.26 50.23 -39.64
N LYS A 5 -0.02 50.76 -39.49
CA LYS A 5 1.08 50.16 -38.75
C LYS A 5 0.85 50.01 -37.24
N ARG A 6 0.00 50.86 -36.62
CA ARG A 6 -0.33 50.77 -35.19
C ARG A 6 -1.45 49.75 -34.93
N ILE A 7 -2.32 49.49 -35.91
CA ILE A 7 -3.40 48.48 -35.80
C ILE A 7 -2.76 47.06 -35.85
N THR A 8 -1.77 46.85 -36.72
CA THR A 8 -1.09 45.56 -36.83
C THR A 8 -0.29 45.20 -35.57
N ALA A 9 0.36 46.19 -34.91
CA ALA A 9 1.09 45.97 -33.65
C ALA A 9 0.13 45.63 -32.49
N LEU A 10 -1.04 46.30 -32.46
CA LEU A 10 -2.05 46.02 -31.42
C LEU A 10 -2.70 44.63 -31.60
N LEU A 11 -2.99 44.21 -32.82
CA LEU A 11 -3.50 42.89 -33.14
C LEU A 11 -2.48 41.77 -32.81
N SER A 12 -1.19 41.99 -33.06
CA SER A 12 -0.11 41.05 -32.70
C SER A 12 0.03 40.91 -31.18
N MET A 13 -0.11 42.02 -30.42
CA MET A 13 -0.01 42.01 -28.97
C MET A 13 -1.23 41.30 -28.33
N VAL A 14 -2.44 41.50 -28.87
CA VAL A 14 -3.64 40.75 -28.41
C VAL A 14 -3.55 39.28 -28.75
N ALA A 15 -3.00 38.89 -29.89
CA ALA A 15 -2.78 37.49 -30.25
C ALA A 15 -1.76 36.80 -29.32
N ILE A 16 -0.69 37.49 -28.92
CA ILE A 16 0.28 36.97 -27.96
C ILE A 16 -0.33 36.83 -26.57
N PHE A 17 -1.16 37.76 -26.12
CA PHE A 17 -1.86 37.68 -24.84
C PHE A 17 -2.93 36.57 -24.81
N VAL A 18 -3.62 36.33 -25.93
CA VAL A 18 -4.59 35.22 -26.03
C VAL A 18 -3.90 33.87 -26.00
N PHE A 19 -2.67 33.75 -26.55
CA PHE A 19 -1.88 32.52 -26.46
C PHE A 19 -1.27 32.26 -25.06
N MET A 20 -1.02 33.33 -24.27
CA MET A 20 -0.55 33.19 -22.89
C MET A 20 -1.67 32.94 -21.87
N ALA A 21 -2.93 33.10 -22.27
CA ALA A 21 -4.11 32.93 -21.39
C ALA A 21 -4.82 31.59 -21.56
N PHE A 22 -4.29 30.67 -22.36
CA PHE A 22 -4.71 29.28 -22.19
C PHE A 22 -4.10 28.82 -20.87
N PRO A 23 -4.92 28.56 -19.84
CA PRO A 23 -4.43 27.76 -18.73
C PRO A 23 -3.91 26.49 -19.40
N ALA A 24 -2.64 26.19 -19.20
CA ALA A 24 -2.16 24.84 -19.49
C ALA A 24 -3.20 23.94 -18.83
N LEU A 25 -4.00 23.23 -19.62
CA LEU A 25 -4.89 22.22 -19.09
C LEU A 25 -3.95 21.34 -18.24
N ALA A 26 -4.06 21.48 -16.93
CA ALA A 26 -3.31 20.64 -16.03
C ALA A 26 -3.59 19.22 -16.48
N ALA A 27 -2.58 18.52 -16.93
CA ALA A 27 -2.75 17.17 -17.44
C ALA A 27 -3.34 16.37 -16.27
N GLU A 28 -4.60 15.99 -16.41
CA GLU A 28 -5.28 15.23 -15.38
C GLU A 28 -4.54 13.92 -15.18
N LEU A 29 -4.20 13.58 -13.94
CA LEU A 29 -3.51 12.36 -13.61
C LEU A 29 -4.37 11.18 -14.08
N SER A 30 -3.87 10.43 -15.05
CA SER A 30 -4.54 9.25 -15.57
C SER A 30 -4.15 8.03 -14.76
N VAL A 31 -5.14 7.28 -14.28
CA VAL A 31 -4.94 6.00 -13.61
C VAL A 31 -5.49 4.89 -14.49
N LYS A 32 -4.63 3.93 -14.85
CA LYS A 32 -5.00 2.74 -15.63
C LYS A 32 -4.76 1.49 -14.81
N GLU A 33 -5.54 0.44 -15.07
CA GLU A 33 -5.32 -0.87 -14.46
C GLU A 33 -4.35 -1.70 -15.30
N ASN A 34 -3.38 -2.34 -14.65
CA ASN A 34 -2.68 -3.49 -15.16
C ASN A 34 -3.12 -4.72 -14.37
N ARG A 35 -3.67 -5.71 -15.05
CA ARG A 35 -4.15 -6.94 -14.41
C ARG A 35 -3.45 -8.16 -15.00
N THR A 36 -2.80 -8.92 -14.13
CA THR A 36 -2.21 -10.21 -14.45
C THR A 36 -3.00 -11.32 -13.76
N ARG A 37 -3.44 -12.31 -14.53
CA ARG A 37 -4.22 -13.44 -14.00
C ARG A 37 -3.63 -14.75 -14.49
N SER A 38 -3.54 -15.72 -13.59
CA SER A 38 -3.21 -17.11 -13.90
C SER A 38 -3.96 -17.97 -12.87
N GLY A 39 -4.90 -18.81 -13.34
CA GLY A 39 -5.69 -19.70 -12.50
C GLY A 39 -6.31 -19.03 -11.26
N ILE A 40 -5.79 -19.38 -10.10
CA ILE A 40 -6.21 -18.90 -8.77
C ILE A 40 -5.41 -17.70 -8.27
N VAL A 41 -4.45 -17.22 -9.06
CA VAL A 41 -3.70 -15.98 -8.78
C VAL A 41 -4.22 -14.86 -9.67
N ASN A 42 -4.73 -13.79 -9.04
CA ASN A 42 -5.28 -12.63 -9.75
C ASN A 42 -4.76 -11.34 -9.12
N VAL A 43 -3.97 -10.60 -9.88
CA VAL A 43 -3.27 -9.40 -9.40
C VAL A 43 -3.65 -8.22 -10.27
N ALA A 44 -4.26 -7.20 -9.67
CA ALA A 44 -4.53 -5.91 -10.28
C ALA A 44 -3.65 -4.84 -9.63
N VAL A 45 -3.01 -4.02 -10.44
CA VAL A 45 -2.10 -2.94 -10.01
C VAL A 45 -2.48 -1.66 -10.74
N PRO A 46 -2.65 -0.53 -10.04
CA PRO A 46 -2.90 0.75 -10.68
C PRO A 46 -1.62 1.30 -11.30
N TYR A 47 -1.79 2.02 -12.38
CA TYR A 47 -0.75 2.67 -13.15
C TYR A 47 -1.09 4.14 -13.34
N ILE A 48 -0.20 5.01 -12.92
CA ILE A 48 -0.36 6.46 -13.13
C ILE A 48 0.45 6.95 -14.33
N SER A 49 -0.06 8.02 -14.96
CA SER A 49 0.65 8.79 -15.97
C SER A 49 0.12 10.23 -16.00
N GLY A 50 0.99 11.18 -16.29
CA GLY A 50 0.63 12.58 -16.42
C GLY A 50 0.76 13.39 -15.13
N SER A 51 1.58 12.94 -14.16
CA SER A 51 1.89 13.74 -12.98
C SER A 51 2.68 15.01 -13.32
N THR A 52 2.61 16.01 -12.45
CA THR A 52 3.41 17.24 -12.57
C THR A 52 4.92 16.98 -12.52
N GLY A 53 5.36 15.94 -11.79
CA GLY A 53 6.76 15.50 -11.76
C GLY A 53 7.24 14.83 -13.04
N GLY A 54 6.31 14.53 -13.97
CA GLY A 54 6.61 13.99 -15.28
C GLY A 54 6.87 12.48 -15.31
N LYS A 55 7.20 11.97 -16.49
CA LYS A 55 7.31 10.52 -16.76
C LYS A 55 8.26 9.75 -15.84
N GLN A 56 9.31 10.38 -15.36
CA GLN A 56 10.27 9.70 -14.46
C GLN A 56 9.64 9.45 -13.09
N ILE A 57 8.89 10.42 -12.57
CA ILE A 57 8.16 10.30 -11.31
C ILE A 57 7.06 9.25 -11.45
N ASP A 58 6.29 9.29 -12.55
CA ASP A 58 5.28 8.26 -12.84
C ASP A 58 5.89 6.84 -12.80
N LYS A 59 7.07 6.65 -13.42
CA LYS A 59 7.78 5.37 -13.39
C LYS A 59 8.20 4.96 -11.97
N MET A 60 8.69 5.90 -11.16
CA MET A 60 9.11 5.62 -9.79
C MET A 60 7.91 5.16 -8.94
N VAL A 61 6.80 5.88 -8.99
CA VAL A 61 5.57 5.55 -8.27
C VAL A 61 5.03 4.18 -8.71
N ASN A 62 4.88 3.98 -10.02
CA ASN A 62 4.39 2.72 -10.58
C ASN A 62 5.27 1.53 -10.19
N ARG A 63 6.59 1.72 -10.19
CA ARG A 63 7.53 0.69 -9.72
C ARG A 63 7.37 0.40 -8.23
N ALA A 64 7.26 1.42 -7.39
CA ALA A 64 7.07 1.25 -5.94
C ALA A 64 5.80 0.44 -5.62
N VAL A 65 4.69 0.78 -6.28
CA VAL A 65 3.42 0.06 -6.13
C VAL A 65 3.56 -1.40 -6.59
N LEU A 66 4.15 -1.63 -7.76
CA LEU A 66 4.32 -2.98 -8.30
C LEU A 66 5.29 -3.83 -7.45
N SER A 67 6.39 -3.25 -6.99
CA SER A 67 7.35 -3.92 -6.10
C SER A 67 6.69 -4.37 -4.80
N TYR A 68 5.83 -3.52 -4.21
CA TYR A 68 5.07 -3.91 -3.03
C TYR A 68 4.17 -5.12 -3.31
N VAL A 69 3.38 -5.09 -4.38
CA VAL A 69 2.50 -6.21 -4.75
C VAL A 69 3.30 -7.49 -4.99
N ASN A 70 4.43 -7.39 -5.69
CA ASN A 70 5.33 -8.53 -5.91
C ASN A 70 5.87 -9.10 -4.60
N SER A 71 6.21 -8.24 -3.64
CA SER A 71 6.66 -8.68 -2.33
C SER A 71 5.59 -9.48 -1.57
N GLN A 72 4.31 -9.06 -1.68
CA GLN A 72 3.19 -9.80 -1.08
C GLN A 72 2.99 -11.17 -1.74
N MET A 73 3.17 -11.25 -3.05
CA MET A 73 3.11 -12.54 -3.76
C MET A 73 4.22 -13.49 -3.34
N LYS A 74 5.44 -12.99 -3.15
CA LYS A 74 6.57 -13.80 -2.68
C LYS A 74 6.34 -14.37 -1.27
N GLN A 75 5.55 -13.71 -0.42
CA GLN A 75 5.25 -14.20 0.95
C GLN A 75 4.44 -15.50 0.98
N VAL A 76 3.73 -15.86 -0.08
CA VAL A 76 3.01 -17.15 -0.16
C VAL A 76 3.88 -18.30 -0.66
N LEU A 77 5.07 -17.99 -1.14
CA LEU A 77 6.10 -18.96 -1.54
C LEU A 77 6.97 -19.31 -0.33
N SER A 78 7.54 -20.51 -0.34
CA SER A 78 8.62 -20.85 0.58
C SER A 78 9.89 -20.08 0.22
N ARG A 79 10.83 -19.96 1.16
CA ARG A 79 12.14 -19.36 0.89
C ARG A 79 12.84 -20.01 -0.31
N GLN A 80 12.84 -21.33 -0.38
CA GLN A 80 13.43 -22.09 -1.48
C GLN A 80 12.76 -21.79 -2.83
N GLU A 81 11.44 -21.69 -2.85
CA GLU A 81 10.68 -21.33 -4.08
C GLU A 81 10.99 -19.90 -4.52
N THR A 82 11.10 -18.96 -3.58
CA THR A 82 11.48 -17.57 -3.88
C THR A 82 12.88 -17.48 -4.46
N GLU A 83 13.86 -18.12 -3.82
CA GLU A 83 15.25 -18.18 -4.29
C GLU A 83 15.35 -18.84 -5.68
N ALA A 84 14.60 -19.92 -5.92
CA ALA A 84 14.55 -20.59 -7.21
C ALA A 84 14.00 -19.70 -8.32
N PHE A 85 12.95 -18.93 -8.04
CA PHE A 85 12.40 -17.96 -8.98
C PHE A 85 13.40 -16.83 -9.26
N GLU A 86 13.96 -16.21 -8.22
CA GLU A 86 14.86 -15.06 -8.35
C GLU A 86 16.19 -15.41 -9.02
N SER A 87 16.66 -16.67 -8.89
CA SER A 87 17.86 -17.14 -9.59
C SER A 87 17.74 -17.14 -11.10
N THR A 88 16.53 -17.34 -11.60
CA THR A 88 16.21 -17.36 -13.05
C THR A 88 15.57 -16.07 -13.55
N HIS A 89 15.00 -15.26 -12.63
CA HIS A 89 14.30 -14.02 -12.92
C HIS A 89 14.80 -12.92 -11.96
N PRO A 90 15.99 -12.36 -12.18
CA PRO A 90 16.48 -11.27 -11.35
C PRO A 90 15.56 -10.06 -11.44
N GLU A 91 15.34 -9.37 -10.32
CA GLU A 91 14.43 -8.23 -10.27
C GLU A 91 14.92 -7.10 -11.18
N PRO A 92 14.14 -6.70 -12.20
CA PRO A 92 14.57 -5.73 -13.19
C PRO A 92 14.50 -4.29 -12.66
N ARG A 93 15.27 -3.40 -13.30
CA ARG A 93 15.25 -1.96 -12.98
C ARG A 93 14.19 -1.19 -13.75
N GLU A 94 13.99 -1.56 -15.02
CA GLU A 94 13.04 -0.87 -15.89
C GLU A 94 11.59 -1.32 -15.62
N LEU A 95 10.67 -0.40 -15.76
CA LEU A 95 9.27 -0.64 -15.45
C LEU A 95 8.62 -1.68 -16.36
N ASN A 96 8.91 -1.64 -17.66
CA ASN A 96 8.36 -2.60 -18.61
C ASN A 96 8.83 -4.03 -18.30
N ASP A 97 10.10 -4.18 -17.94
CA ASP A 97 10.66 -5.48 -17.55
C ASP A 97 10.08 -5.96 -16.21
N MET A 98 9.78 -5.01 -15.29
CA MET A 98 9.10 -5.32 -14.05
C MET A 98 7.68 -5.82 -14.25
N LEU A 99 6.99 -5.39 -15.32
CA LEU A 99 5.68 -5.93 -15.68
C LEU A 99 5.77 -7.36 -16.16
N HIS A 100 6.77 -7.68 -16.98
CA HIS A 100 7.04 -9.05 -17.41
C HIS A 100 7.42 -9.93 -16.21
N TYR A 101 8.29 -9.44 -15.37
CA TYR A 101 8.65 -10.10 -14.11
C TYR A 101 7.43 -10.40 -13.24
N ASN A 102 6.52 -9.42 -13.09
CA ASN A 102 5.26 -9.64 -12.37
C ASN A 102 4.41 -10.76 -13.01
N ALA A 103 4.26 -10.74 -14.34
CA ALA A 103 3.49 -11.76 -15.04
C ALA A 103 4.08 -13.17 -14.86
N ASP A 104 5.40 -13.29 -14.87
CA ASP A 104 6.10 -14.55 -14.66
C ASP A 104 6.02 -15.02 -13.21
N LEU A 105 6.13 -14.09 -12.25
CA LEU A 105 5.90 -14.37 -10.82
C LEU A 105 4.48 -14.86 -10.55
N VAL A 106 3.45 -14.25 -11.18
CA VAL A 106 2.06 -14.70 -11.07
C VAL A 106 1.92 -16.14 -11.57
N LYS A 107 2.46 -16.47 -12.74
CA LYS A 107 2.42 -17.83 -13.30
C LYS A 107 3.17 -18.84 -12.43
N TYR A 108 4.35 -18.46 -11.94
CA TYR A 108 5.15 -19.31 -11.06
C TYR A 108 4.41 -19.60 -9.76
N THR A 109 3.84 -18.56 -9.13
CA THR A 109 3.07 -18.67 -7.90
C THR A 109 1.83 -19.55 -8.10
N ASP A 110 1.09 -19.35 -9.21
CA ASP A 110 -0.07 -20.15 -9.54
C ASP A 110 0.28 -21.64 -9.64
N LYS A 111 1.34 -21.96 -10.40
CA LYS A 111 1.85 -23.33 -10.52
C LYS A 111 2.17 -23.95 -9.16
N LYS A 112 2.88 -23.22 -8.29
CA LYS A 112 3.26 -23.72 -6.97
C LYS A 112 2.05 -23.95 -6.05
N ILE A 113 1.05 -23.09 -6.12
CA ILE A 113 -0.20 -23.25 -5.38
C ILE A 113 -0.97 -24.48 -5.90
N VAL A 114 -1.05 -24.67 -7.24
CA VAL A 114 -1.68 -25.84 -7.84
C VAL A 114 -0.96 -27.13 -7.43
N ASP A 115 0.38 -27.16 -7.48
CA ASP A 115 1.18 -28.30 -7.06
C ASP A 115 0.88 -28.66 -5.59
N LYS A 116 0.78 -27.67 -4.69
CA LYS A 116 0.43 -27.87 -3.27
C LYS A 116 -1.00 -28.44 -3.10
N ASN A 117 -1.95 -27.97 -3.91
CA ASN A 117 -3.33 -28.47 -3.87
C ASN A 117 -3.44 -29.92 -4.35
N THR A 118 -2.65 -30.31 -5.34
CA THR A 118 -2.64 -31.67 -5.91
C THR A 118 -1.99 -32.72 -5.00
N GLU A 119 -1.15 -32.31 -4.05
CA GLU A 119 -0.56 -33.19 -3.04
C GLU A 119 -1.57 -33.78 -2.03
N GLY A 120 -2.88 -33.54 -2.20
CA GLY A 120 -3.94 -34.12 -1.40
C GLY A 120 -4.03 -33.61 0.04
N ARG A 121 -3.32 -32.56 0.39
CA ARG A 121 -3.23 -32.02 1.75
C ARG A 121 -4.26 -30.93 2.06
N VAL A 122 -4.95 -30.39 1.09
CA VAL A 122 -5.82 -29.24 1.27
C VAL A 122 -7.17 -29.50 0.61
N THR A 123 -8.23 -29.43 1.38
CA THR A 123 -9.64 -29.55 0.90
C THR A 123 -10.18 -28.25 0.29
N ALA A 124 -9.49 -27.12 0.50
CA ALA A 124 -9.84 -25.82 -0.03
C ALA A 124 -8.74 -25.30 -0.96
N SER A 125 -9.16 -24.67 -2.06
CA SER A 125 -8.22 -24.10 -3.03
C SER A 125 -7.47 -22.91 -2.44
N TRP A 126 -6.14 -22.96 -2.46
CA TRP A 126 -5.30 -21.82 -2.18
C TRP A 126 -5.51 -20.74 -3.23
N TYR A 127 -5.34 -19.46 -2.83
CA TYR A 127 -5.41 -18.36 -3.79
C TYR A 127 -4.63 -17.14 -3.31
N VAL A 128 -4.27 -16.29 -4.29
CA VAL A 128 -3.72 -14.95 -4.06
C VAL A 128 -4.49 -13.97 -4.92
N GLN A 129 -4.99 -12.92 -4.30
CA GLN A 129 -5.68 -11.84 -4.99
C GLN A 129 -5.11 -10.52 -4.50
N ASN A 130 -4.82 -9.61 -5.42
CA ASN A 130 -4.55 -8.22 -5.13
C ASN A 130 -5.50 -7.34 -5.92
N GLU A 131 -6.18 -6.46 -5.21
CA GLU A 131 -7.02 -5.41 -5.77
C GLU A 131 -6.56 -4.07 -5.23
N TYR A 132 -7.04 -2.99 -5.81
CA TYR A 132 -6.69 -1.66 -5.36
C TYR A 132 -7.90 -0.73 -5.33
N GLU A 133 -7.76 0.34 -4.57
CA GLU A 133 -8.72 1.42 -4.51
C GLU A 133 -7.95 2.74 -4.54
N VAL A 134 -8.18 3.55 -5.58
CA VAL A 134 -7.63 4.89 -5.67
C VAL A 134 -8.45 5.82 -4.78
N LYS A 135 -7.80 6.43 -3.81
CA LYS A 135 -8.42 7.39 -2.89
C LYS A 135 -8.31 8.82 -3.39
N THR A 136 -7.15 9.18 -3.91
CA THR A 136 -6.90 10.48 -4.53
C THR A 136 -6.00 10.31 -5.73
N ALA A 137 -6.32 10.98 -6.83
CA ALA A 137 -5.51 11.05 -8.04
C ALA A 137 -5.50 12.50 -8.54
N LYS A 138 -4.67 13.33 -7.91
CA LYS A 138 -4.39 14.70 -8.35
C LYS A 138 -3.00 14.74 -8.97
N ASP A 139 -2.74 15.73 -9.80
CA ASP A 139 -1.47 15.90 -10.50
C ASP A 139 -0.24 16.06 -9.58
N THR A 140 -0.46 16.47 -8.32
CA THR A 140 0.58 16.67 -7.30
C THR A 140 0.57 15.61 -6.20
N PHE A 141 -0.53 14.84 -6.05
CA PHE A 141 -0.69 13.90 -4.95
C PHE A 141 -1.47 12.65 -5.39
N TYR A 142 -0.94 11.48 -5.06
CA TYR A 142 -1.57 10.21 -5.34
C TYR A 142 -1.68 9.34 -4.09
N SER A 143 -2.90 8.88 -3.80
CA SER A 143 -3.19 8.00 -2.67
C SER A 143 -3.94 6.76 -3.17
N VAL A 144 -3.42 5.59 -2.83
CA VAL A 144 -3.97 4.29 -3.23
C VAL A 144 -3.92 3.30 -2.08
N ILE A 145 -4.97 2.48 -1.94
CA ILE A 145 -4.99 1.32 -1.06
C ILE A 145 -4.81 0.06 -1.91
N LEU A 146 -3.83 -0.75 -1.59
CA LEU A 146 -3.61 -2.09 -2.13
C LEU A 146 -4.22 -3.10 -1.15
N LYS A 147 -5.10 -3.95 -1.66
CA LYS A 147 -5.88 -4.93 -0.88
C LYS A 147 -5.44 -6.33 -1.29
N THR A 148 -4.54 -6.91 -0.53
CA THR A 148 -4.07 -8.29 -0.79
C THR A 148 -4.86 -9.25 0.07
N LYS A 149 -5.39 -10.29 -0.57
CA LYS A 149 -6.09 -11.39 0.08
C LYS A 149 -5.40 -12.69 -0.29
N THR A 150 -4.97 -13.43 0.72
CA THR A 150 -4.29 -14.71 0.53
C THR A 150 -4.98 -15.80 1.35
N TYR A 151 -5.01 -17.00 0.79
CA TYR A 151 -5.41 -18.20 1.50
C TYR A 151 -4.39 -19.30 1.18
N THR A 152 -3.76 -19.83 2.19
CA THR A 152 -2.70 -20.85 2.10
C THR A 152 -3.02 -22.10 2.91
N GLY A 153 -4.31 -22.36 3.13
CA GLY A 153 -4.79 -23.39 4.05
C GLY A 153 -5.02 -22.82 5.46
N GLY A 154 -5.76 -23.53 6.27
CA GLY A 154 -6.10 -23.11 7.64
C GLY A 154 -7.54 -22.59 7.76
N SER A 155 -7.85 -21.90 8.87
CA SER A 155 -9.21 -21.50 9.23
C SER A 155 -9.67 -20.17 8.65
N ALA A 156 -8.77 -19.30 8.16
CA ALA A 156 -9.12 -17.96 7.70
C ALA A 156 -8.20 -17.45 6.58
N ASN A 157 -8.75 -16.51 5.81
CA ASN A 157 -7.96 -15.72 4.85
C ASN A 157 -7.13 -14.68 5.57
N VAL A 158 -5.93 -14.42 5.05
CA VAL A 158 -5.14 -13.25 5.44
C VAL A 158 -5.50 -12.11 4.52
N ILE A 159 -5.93 -10.99 5.09
CA ILE A 159 -6.25 -9.76 4.36
C ILE A 159 -5.33 -8.66 4.84
N VAL A 160 -4.58 -8.06 3.92
CA VAL A 160 -3.69 -6.94 4.19
C VAL A 160 -4.09 -5.75 3.32
N TRP A 161 -4.34 -4.62 3.94
CA TRP A 161 -4.53 -3.35 3.26
C TRP A 161 -3.31 -2.47 3.47
N LYS A 162 -2.65 -2.09 2.41
CA LYS A 162 -1.53 -1.16 2.43
C LYS A 162 -1.92 0.10 1.69
N ALA A 163 -2.02 1.20 2.38
CA ALA A 163 -2.13 2.51 1.76
C ALA A 163 -0.73 3.02 1.38
N MET A 164 -0.63 3.62 0.21
CA MET A 164 0.57 4.27 -0.28
C MET A 164 0.19 5.67 -0.77
N ASN A 165 0.88 6.67 -0.24
CA ASN A 165 0.65 8.08 -0.55
C ASN A 165 1.93 8.66 -1.14
N PHE A 166 1.83 9.32 -2.27
CA PHE A 166 2.98 9.86 -2.99
C PHE A 166 2.83 11.36 -3.21
N ASP A 167 3.89 12.12 -2.89
CA ASP A 167 4.05 13.45 -3.47
C ASP A 167 4.53 13.27 -4.91
N LEU A 168 3.75 13.72 -5.86
CA LEU A 168 4.05 13.57 -7.29
C LEU A 168 4.99 14.64 -7.84
N LYS A 169 5.50 15.55 -7.01
CA LYS A 169 6.55 16.49 -7.41
C LYS A 169 7.91 15.80 -7.53
N ASP A 170 8.20 14.90 -6.60
CA ASP A 170 9.46 14.15 -6.52
C ASP A 170 9.31 12.63 -6.46
N GLY A 171 8.08 12.14 -6.28
CA GLY A 171 7.74 10.71 -6.27
C GLY A 171 8.02 9.99 -4.96
N HIS A 172 8.30 10.70 -3.87
CA HIS A 172 8.55 10.03 -2.61
C HIS A 172 7.27 9.48 -1.98
N LEU A 173 7.41 8.37 -1.26
CA LEU A 173 6.36 7.77 -0.47
C LEU A 173 6.25 8.52 0.87
N MET A 174 5.12 9.18 1.09
CA MET A 174 4.88 10.03 2.24
C MET A 174 4.56 9.22 3.49
N GLU A 175 5.11 9.63 4.63
CA GLU A 175 4.72 9.20 5.95
C GLU A 175 3.60 10.11 6.51
N LEU A 176 2.81 9.60 7.46
CA LEU A 176 1.70 10.35 8.04
C LEU A 176 2.13 11.71 8.64
N LYS A 177 3.30 11.76 9.26
CA LYS A 177 3.85 12.98 9.85
C LYS A 177 4.08 14.11 8.83
N GLU A 178 4.28 13.76 7.54
CA GLU A 178 4.59 14.73 6.50
C GLU A 178 3.36 15.51 6.00
N LEU A 179 2.16 15.04 6.38
CA LEU A 179 0.92 15.79 6.14
C LEU A 179 0.79 17.03 7.02
N PHE A 180 1.53 17.09 8.12
CA PHE A 180 1.40 18.10 9.17
C PHE A 180 2.66 18.93 9.32
N ASP A 181 2.53 20.13 9.90
CA ASP A 181 3.66 20.93 10.27
C ASP A 181 4.52 20.21 11.33
N ALA A 182 5.84 20.35 11.21
CA ALA A 182 6.79 19.58 12.01
C ALA A 182 6.66 19.78 13.52
N GLU A 183 6.15 20.95 13.95
CA GLU A 183 5.95 21.30 15.35
C GLU A 183 4.52 21.03 15.84
N ALA A 184 3.66 20.51 14.97
CA ALA A 184 2.25 20.32 15.26
C ALA A 184 2.02 19.12 16.18
N ASP A 185 1.17 19.27 17.20
CA ASP A 185 0.71 18.17 18.05
C ASP A 185 -0.45 17.39 17.38
N TYR A 186 -0.23 16.99 16.13
CA TYR A 186 -1.22 16.24 15.37
C TYR A 186 -1.47 14.85 15.97
N ALA A 187 -0.44 14.24 16.56
CA ALA A 187 -0.51 12.88 17.10
C ALA A 187 -1.50 12.77 18.26
N ALA A 188 -1.43 13.67 19.25
CA ALA A 188 -2.36 13.70 20.38
C ALA A 188 -3.80 13.98 19.93
N ARG A 189 -3.97 14.85 18.93
CA ARG A 189 -5.28 15.16 18.34
C ARG A 189 -5.87 13.95 17.61
N LEU A 190 -5.07 13.23 16.79
CA LEU A 190 -5.47 11.98 16.15
C LEU A 190 -5.83 10.90 17.17
N GLN A 191 -5.00 10.69 18.19
CA GLN A 191 -5.27 9.73 19.26
C GLN A 191 -6.61 10.00 19.93
N THR A 192 -6.90 11.28 20.21
CA THR A 192 -8.16 11.72 20.82
C THR A 192 -9.35 11.39 19.93
N LEU A 193 -9.30 11.76 18.64
CA LEU A 193 -10.39 11.53 17.67
C LEU A 193 -10.65 10.03 17.44
N ILE A 194 -9.59 9.25 17.25
CA ILE A 194 -9.68 7.79 17.11
C ILE A 194 -10.25 7.18 18.40
N GLY A 195 -9.80 7.63 19.54
CA GLY A 195 -10.30 7.20 20.85
C GLY A 195 -11.80 7.42 21.00
N TYR A 196 -12.31 8.58 20.58
CA TYR A 196 -13.75 8.85 20.57
C TYR A 196 -14.51 7.91 19.62
N GLN A 197 -14.00 7.67 18.42
CA GLN A 197 -14.63 6.74 17.46
C GLN A 197 -14.65 5.31 18.00
N LYS A 198 -13.55 4.81 18.60
CA LYS A 198 -13.48 3.48 19.21
C LYS A 198 -14.49 3.33 20.36
N LYS A 199 -14.57 4.31 21.25
CA LYS A 199 -15.56 4.33 22.35
C LYS A 199 -16.99 4.34 21.83
N GLY A 200 -17.27 5.13 20.79
CA GLY A 200 -18.57 5.15 20.11
C GLY A 200 -18.97 3.80 19.55
N ARG A 201 -18.06 3.14 18.80
CA ARG A 201 -18.26 1.78 18.27
C ARG A 201 -18.50 0.75 19.39
N ALA A 202 -17.71 0.78 20.46
CA ALA A 202 -17.88 -0.12 21.60
C ALA A 202 -19.25 0.06 22.29
N ARG A 203 -19.71 1.30 22.48
CA ARG A 203 -21.05 1.59 23.02
C ARG A 203 -22.16 1.05 22.13
N LEU A 204 -22.04 1.24 20.79
CA LEU A 204 -23.00 0.74 19.83
C LEU A 204 -23.09 -0.79 19.86
N ILE A 205 -21.94 -1.49 19.92
CA ILE A 205 -21.90 -2.96 20.01
C ILE A 205 -22.56 -3.46 21.31
N ARG A 206 -22.31 -2.79 22.44
CA ARG A 206 -22.98 -3.11 23.71
C ARG A 206 -24.49 -2.98 23.58
N HIS A 207 -24.94 -1.89 22.98
CA HIS A 207 -26.38 -1.62 22.82
C HIS A 207 -27.05 -2.66 21.92
N ILE A 208 -26.42 -3.00 20.78
CA ILE A 208 -27.03 -3.93 19.81
C ILE A 208 -26.95 -5.40 20.27
N LYS A 209 -25.81 -5.81 20.83
CA LYS A 209 -25.53 -7.23 21.14
C LYS A 209 -25.77 -7.62 22.58
N GLY A 210 -26.07 -6.66 23.46
CA GLY A 210 -26.23 -6.90 24.90
C GLY A 210 -25.00 -7.51 25.59
N LYS A 211 -23.84 -7.48 24.91
CA LYS A 211 -22.60 -8.08 25.41
C LYS A 211 -21.77 -7.05 26.20
N ASN A 212 -21.11 -7.55 27.23
CA ASN A 212 -20.11 -6.75 27.93
C ASN A 212 -18.86 -6.61 27.04
N VAL A 213 -18.77 -5.50 26.29
CA VAL A 213 -17.61 -5.18 25.44
C VAL A 213 -16.62 -4.43 26.30
N PRO A 214 -15.36 -4.89 26.42
CA PRO A 214 -14.34 -4.18 27.19
C PRO A 214 -14.08 -2.78 26.64
N GLU A 215 -13.55 -1.90 27.46
CA GLU A 215 -13.16 -0.58 27.00
C GLU A 215 -12.01 -0.71 25.98
N PRO A 216 -12.09 -0.03 24.83
CA PRO A 216 -11.05 -0.14 23.84
C PRO A 216 -9.71 0.41 24.35
N ALA A 217 -8.64 -0.31 24.04
CA ALA A 217 -7.29 0.14 24.39
C ALA A 217 -6.96 1.48 23.72
N PRO A 218 -6.16 2.34 24.41
CA PRO A 218 -5.64 3.55 23.79
C PRO A 218 -4.88 3.27 22.51
N VAL A 219 -4.90 4.22 21.59
CA VAL A 219 -4.13 4.17 20.34
C VAL A 219 -2.91 5.03 20.49
N SER A 220 -1.75 4.56 20.08
CA SER A 220 -0.53 5.34 19.95
C SER A 220 -0.33 5.72 18.49
N ILE A 221 -0.06 7.00 18.22
CA ILE A 221 0.26 7.52 16.89
C ILE A 221 1.74 7.87 16.87
N THR A 222 2.47 7.27 15.92
CA THR A 222 3.93 7.38 15.76
C THR A 222 4.35 8.24 14.58
N GLY A 223 3.40 8.50 13.66
CA GLY A 223 3.66 9.20 12.40
C GLY A 223 3.99 8.26 11.22
N GLN A 224 4.04 6.95 11.47
CA GLN A 224 4.31 5.90 10.46
C GLN A 224 3.10 4.99 10.22
N GLU A 225 1.92 5.40 10.65
CA GLU A 225 0.70 4.64 10.48
C GLU A 225 0.40 4.41 9.01
N ASN A 226 -0.30 3.32 8.75
CA ASN A 226 -0.86 3.04 7.44
C ASN A 226 -2.07 3.95 7.22
N PHE A 227 -1.96 4.91 6.29
CA PHE A 227 -2.98 5.94 6.09
C PHE A 227 -3.25 6.21 4.62
N TYR A 228 -4.40 6.81 4.33
CA TYR A 228 -4.74 7.36 3.01
C TYR A 228 -5.41 8.73 3.16
N VAL A 229 -5.38 9.51 2.10
CA VAL A 229 -6.17 10.74 1.99
C VAL A 229 -7.12 10.58 0.80
N ASP A 230 -8.40 10.84 1.01
CA ASP A 230 -9.41 10.74 -0.04
C ASP A 230 -9.64 12.08 -0.77
N ASN A 231 -10.42 12.03 -1.86
CA ASN A 231 -10.76 13.21 -2.65
C ASN A 231 -11.62 14.26 -1.90
N HIS A 232 -12.17 13.89 -0.75
CA HIS A 232 -12.98 14.77 0.10
C HIS A 232 -12.18 15.33 1.28
N TYR A 233 -10.85 15.21 1.23
CA TYR A 233 -9.96 15.62 2.32
C TYR A 233 -10.25 14.90 3.64
N ASN A 234 -10.61 13.62 3.59
CA ASN A 234 -10.62 12.76 4.77
C ASN A 234 -9.31 11.99 4.85
N LEU A 235 -8.78 11.94 6.05
CA LEU A 235 -7.65 11.12 6.44
C LEU A 235 -8.18 9.78 6.96
N GLY A 236 -7.88 8.70 6.28
CA GLY A 236 -8.18 7.35 6.77
C GLY A 236 -6.95 6.75 7.44
N ILE A 237 -7.08 6.34 8.70
CA ILE A 237 -6.05 5.60 9.44
C ILE A 237 -6.44 4.13 9.49
N ILE A 238 -5.55 3.27 9.00
CA ILE A 238 -5.75 1.81 9.00
C ILE A 238 -4.92 1.21 10.12
N LEU A 239 -5.59 0.70 11.14
CA LEU A 239 -4.94 0.03 12.27
C LEU A 239 -5.24 -1.48 12.22
N TYR A 240 -4.24 -2.26 12.61
CA TYR A 240 -4.39 -3.69 12.83
C TYR A 240 -4.35 -3.94 14.34
N SER A 241 -5.38 -4.62 14.88
CA SER A 241 -5.33 -5.05 16.28
C SER A 241 -4.21 -6.07 16.44
N GLU A 242 -3.32 -5.83 17.39
CA GLU A 242 -2.44 -6.88 17.89
C GLU A 242 -3.30 -7.87 18.67
N THR A 243 -3.57 -9.04 18.11
CA THR A 243 -4.02 -10.17 18.93
C THR A 243 -2.82 -10.53 19.82
N SER A 244 -3.01 -10.43 21.11
CA SER A 244 -1.99 -10.69 22.14
C SER A 244 -1.33 -12.05 21.88
N GLY A 245 -0.10 -12.05 21.36
CA GLY A 245 0.69 -13.26 21.16
C GLY A 245 1.76 -13.26 20.07
N ALA A 246 1.66 -12.45 19.04
CA ALA A 246 2.64 -12.49 17.95
C ALA A 246 3.46 -11.18 17.87
N LYS A 247 4.72 -11.27 18.22
CA LYS A 247 5.72 -10.22 17.98
C LYS A 247 5.82 -9.99 16.46
N PRO A 248 5.70 -8.76 15.96
CA PRO A 248 5.86 -8.50 14.53
C PRO A 248 7.26 -8.95 14.09
N ALA A 249 7.32 -9.69 12.97
CA ALA A 249 8.60 -10.00 12.35
C ALA A 249 9.29 -8.69 11.97
N PRO A 250 10.58 -8.50 12.32
CA PRO A 250 11.29 -7.29 11.97
C PRO A 250 11.37 -7.18 10.45
N VAL A 251 10.91 -6.07 9.95
CA VAL A 251 11.21 -5.61 8.58
C VAL A 251 12.72 -5.43 8.53
N GLY A 252 13.39 -6.20 7.65
CA GLY A 252 14.84 -6.29 7.57
C GLY A 252 15.51 -4.93 7.50
N GLY A 253 16.31 -4.67 8.52
CA GLY A 253 17.38 -3.69 8.53
C GLY A 253 18.66 -4.45 8.83
N ASP A 254 19.61 -4.37 7.91
CA ASP A 254 20.97 -4.88 8.04
C ASP A 254 21.62 -4.55 9.38
N SER A 255 22.17 -5.56 10.05
CA SER A 255 23.36 -5.38 10.86
C SER A 255 24.06 -6.72 11.05
N ALA A 256 25.22 -6.81 10.44
CA ALA A 256 26.21 -7.84 10.62
C ALA A 256 26.82 -7.77 12.03
N LYS A 257 27.12 -8.95 12.61
CA LYS A 257 28.35 -9.38 13.32
C LYS A 257 28.11 -10.72 14.00
N THR A 258 28.76 -11.75 13.59
CA THR A 258 30.07 -12.35 13.94
C THR A 258 30.16 -13.00 15.33
N GLU A 259 30.58 -14.30 15.30
CA GLU A 259 31.23 -15.14 16.32
C GLU A 259 30.31 -15.89 17.31
N GLU A 260 30.40 -17.14 17.63
CA GLU A 260 31.44 -18.22 17.56
C GLU A 260 30.73 -19.55 17.81
N SER A 261 31.21 -20.63 17.24
CA SER A 261 30.87 -22.03 17.59
C SER A 261 31.48 -22.44 18.96
N PRO A 262 30.96 -23.50 19.63
CA PRO A 262 31.41 -24.84 19.28
C PRO A 262 30.38 -25.99 19.40
N GLU A 263 30.67 -26.96 18.61
CA GLU A 263 30.40 -28.39 18.54
C GLU A 263 29.54 -29.14 19.57
N THR A 264 28.86 -30.11 18.99
CA THR A 264 28.49 -31.48 19.38
C THR A 264 27.03 -31.67 19.86
N ASN A 265 26.21 -32.34 19.08
CA ASN A 265 25.84 -33.77 19.20
C ASN A 265 24.78 -34.17 18.18
N VAL A 266 25.07 -35.21 17.44
CA VAL A 266 24.16 -35.97 16.60
C VAL A 266 23.09 -36.60 17.48
N THR A 267 21.84 -36.29 17.21
CA THR A 267 20.70 -37.14 17.54
C THR A 267 19.69 -37.04 16.42
N ASP A 268 19.55 -38.14 15.73
CA ASP A 268 18.53 -38.46 14.76
C ASP A 268 17.15 -38.21 15.39
N GLY A 269 16.41 -37.28 14.88
CA GLY A 269 15.08 -36.94 15.34
C GLY A 269 14.36 -36.23 14.22
N SER A 270 13.49 -36.96 13.54
CA SER A 270 12.50 -36.46 12.58
C SER A 270 11.75 -35.27 13.17
N ASN A 271 12.27 -34.07 13.06
CA ASN A 271 11.55 -32.85 13.36
C ASN A 271 10.67 -32.46 12.15
N GLN A 272 9.49 -33.06 12.11
CA GLN A 272 8.32 -32.37 11.59
C GLN A 272 8.18 -31.08 12.39
N SER A 273 8.80 -30.01 11.94
CA SER A 273 8.46 -28.67 12.40
C SER A 273 7.07 -28.37 11.90
N ASP A 274 6.08 -28.76 12.68
CA ASP A 274 4.73 -28.23 12.64
C ASP A 274 4.83 -26.71 12.76
N VAL A 275 4.86 -26.07 11.61
CA VAL A 275 4.59 -24.63 11.50
C VAL A 275 3.09 -24.47 11.74
N ASN A 276 2.74 -24.61 13.01
CA ASN A 276 1.44 -24.24 13.53
C ASN A 276 1.35 -22.70 13.47
N ARG A 277 1.29 -22.14 12.25
CA ARG A 277 0.86 -20.78 12.01
C ARG A 277 -0.63 -20.78 12.27
N GLN A 278 -1.00 -20.63 13.54
CA GLN A 278 -2.32 -20.17 13.90
C GLN A 278 -2.56 -18.91 13.08
N SER A 279 -3.48 -18.99 12.13
CA SER A 279 -3.95 -17.86 11.34
C SER A 279 -4.75 -16.95 12.28
N GLU A 280 -4.03 -16.11 13.01
CA GLU A 280 -4.62 -15.02 13.77
C GLU A 280 -5.25 -14.07 12.77
N THR A 281 -6.55 -14.04 12.73
CA THR A 281 -7.31 -13.05 11.97
C THR A 281 -7.06 -11.70 12.63
N ARG A 282 -6.04 -10.97 12.15
CA ARG A 282 -5.80 -9.59 12.59
C ARG A 282 -7.05 -8.79 12.26
N GLN A 283 -7.71 -8.30 13.28
CA GLN A 283 -8.86 -7.44 13.08
C GLN A 283 -8.37 -6.08 12.61
N MET A 284 -8.78 -5.69 11.41
CA MET A 284 -8.46 -4.40 10.82
C MET A 284 -9.55 -3.39 11.17
N GLU A 285 -9.15 -2.22 11.60
CA GLU A 285 -10.02 -1.09 11.85
C GLU A 285 -9.60 0.10 10.98
N VAL A 286 -10.58 0.77 10.38
CA VAL A 286 -10.35 2.01 9.60
C VAL A 286 -11.06 3.15 10.32
N PHE A 287 -10.37 4.27 10.46
CA PHE A 287 -10.84 5.51 11.08
C PHE A 287 -10.76 6.64 10.06
N ASP A 288 -11.92 7.15 9.65
CA ASP A 288 -12.00 8.31 8.76
C ASP A 288 -12.14 9.59 9.61
N ILE A 289 -11.26 10.54 9.35
CA ILE A 289 -11.13 11.78 10.10
C ILE A 289 -11.08 12.92 9.08
N SER A 290 -11.90 13.96 9.28
CA SER A 290 -11.86 15.13 8.41
C SER A 290 -10.54 15.89 8.57
N LEU A 291 -9.82 16.15 7.49
CA LEU A 291 -8.63 17.00 7.51
C LEU A 291 -8.98 18.46 7.85
N ASN A 292 -10.24 18.86 7.70
CA ASN A 292 -10.69 20.18 8.17
C ASN A 292 -10.54 20.35 9.69
N ASP A 293 -10.58 19.25 10.46
CA ASP A 293 -10.29 19.25 11.89
C ASP A 293 -8.83 19.58 12.20
N PHE A 294 -7.96 19.65 11.20
CA PHE A 294 -6.53 19.91 11.26
C PHE A 294 -6.11 21.09 10.37
N ALA A 295 -7.05 21.93 9.92
CA ALA A 295 -6.76 23.02 8.98
C ALA A 295 -5.66 23.97 9.46
N ASP A 296 -5.47 24.08 10.77
CA ASP A 296 -4.43 24.84 11.43
C ASP A 296 -3.05 24.16 11.48
N LEU A 297 -2.97 22.87 11.13
CA LEU A 297 -1.78 22.02 11.28
C LEU A 297 -1.33 21.37 9.95
N ILE A 298 -2.09 21.54 8.88
CA ILE A 298 -1.84 20.85 7.60
C ILE A 298 -0.83 21.60 6.75
N ARG A 299 0.04 20.85 6.09
CA ARG A 299 1.09 21.31 5.20
C ARG A 299 0.78 21.15 3.70
N LEU A 300 -0.34 20.51 3.36
CA LEU A 300 -0.75 20.19 1.97
C LEU A 300 -1.13 21.40 1.14
#